data_1cf011f2ac5083ee84b4482a81ddf31c
#
_entry.id   1cf011f2ac5083ee84b4482a81ddf31c
#
_cell.length_a   1.000
_cell.length_b   1.000
_cell.length_c   1.000
_cell.angle_alpha   90.00
_cell.angle_beta   90.00
_cell.angle_gamma   90.00
#
_symmetry.space_group_name_H-M   'P 1'
#
loop_
_entity.id
_entity.type
_entity.pdbx_description
1 polymer ?
#
loop_
_entity_poly.entity_id
_entity_poly.type
_entity_poly.pdbx_seq_one_letter_code
_entity_poly.pdbx_strand_id
1 'polypeptide(L)'
;MPYVTVGKENGANIDIYYKDWGSGQPIVFSHGWPLSADDWDPQMLFFLSKGFRVIASDRRGHGRSTQTAAGHDMDHYADDLAAVTKHLDLKNAVHVGHSTGGGEVVHYIARHGESLSKW
;
A
#
# COMPACT_ATOMS: atom_id res chain seq x y z
N MET A 1 -3.70 10.71 12.25
CA MET A 1 -4.48 9.98 11.22
C MET A 1 -3.51 9.29 10.28
N PRO A 2 -3.72 8.03 9.93
CA PRO A 2 -2.77 7.26 9.12
C PRO A 2 -2.96 7.51 7.62
N TYR A 3 -2.60 8.70 7.20
CA TYR A 3 -2.63 9.10 5.79
C TYR A 3 -1.27 9.60 5.35
N VAL A 4 -0.93 9.37 4.08
CA VAL A 4 0.24 9.97 3.44
C VAL A 4 -0.20 10.66 2.16
N THR A 5 0.28 11.88 1.94
CA THR A 5 0.00 12.63 0.73
C THR A 5 0.95 12.16 -0.36
N VAL A 6 0.41 11.71 -1.49
CA VAL A 6 1.20 11.17 -2.61
C VAL A 6 1.25 12.09 -3.81
N GLY A 7 0.41 13.12 -3.85
CA GLY A 7 0.36 14.07 -4.96
C GLY A 7 -0.81 15.00 -4.83
N LYS A 8 -1.18 15.64 -5.95
CA LYS A 8 -2.30 16.57 -6.02
C LYS A 8 -3.12 16.36 -7.30
N GLU A 9 -4.41 16.64 -7.20
CA GLU A 9 -5.32 16.69 -8.33
C GLU A 9 -6.16 17.95 -8.20
N ASN A 10 -6.13 18.80 -9.22
CA ASN A 10 -6.87 20.07 -9.22
C ASN A 10 -6.60 20.93 -7.98
N GLY A 11 -5.34 20.95 -7.51
CA GLY A 11 -4.92 21.73 -6.35
C GLY A 11 -5.22 21.11 -5.00
N ALA A 12 -5.95 20.01 -4.95
CA ALA A 12 -6.25 19.29 -3.71
C ALA A 12 -5.28 18.12 -3.51
N ASN A 13 -4.93 17.84 -2.26
CA ASN A 13 -4.05 16.72 -1.92
C ASN A 13 -4.71 15.38 -2.23
N ILE A 14 -3.92 14.43 -2.71
CA ILE A 14 -4.31 13.04 -2.82
C ILE A 14 -3.70 12.32 -1.62
N ASP A 15 -4.54 11.90 -0.68
CA ASP A 15 -4.12 11.24 0.54
C ASP A 15 -4.46 9.76 0.50
N ILE A 16 -3.47 8.92 0.81
CA ILE A 16 -3.62 7.47 0.87
C ILE A 16 -3.77 7.06 2.34
N TYR A 17 -4.89 6.41 2.65
CA TYR A 17 -5.11 5.82 3.97
C TYR A 17 -4.34 4.51 4.09
N TYR A 18 -3.71 4.29 5.24
CA TYR A 18 -3.01 3.03 5.49
C TYR A 18 -3.23 2.57 6.93
N LYS A 19 -3.05 1.27 7.14
CA LYS A 19 -2.97 0.64 8.45
C LYS A 19 -1.55 0.14 8.65
N ASP A 20 -1.00 0.36 9.84
CA ASP A 20 0.37 -0.04 10.18
C ASP A 20 0.36 -0.54 11.62
N TRP A 21 0.41 -1.85 11.79
CA TRP A 21 0.30 -2.50 13.10
C TRP A 21 1.55 -3.29 13.42
N GLY A 22 2.00 -3.20 14.69
CA GLY A 22 3.09 -4.00 15.20
C GLY A 22 4.47 -3.48 14.89
N SER A 23 5.46 -4.36 15.11
CA SER A 23 6.86 -4.09 14.81
C SER A 23 7.53 -5.40 14.40
N GLY A 24 8.69 -5.30 13.73
CA GLY A 24 9.41 -6.48 13.24
C GLY A 24 9.48 -6.49 11.72
N GLN A 25 9.55 -7.69 11.13
CA GLN A 25 9.63 -7.84 9.67
C GLN A 25 8.35 -7.30 9.01
N PRO A 26 8.44 -6.30 8.13
CA PRO A 26 7.25 -5.74 7.47
C PRO A 26 6.67 -6.69 6.43
N ILE A 27 5.34 -6.79 6.43
CA ILE A 27 4.57 -7.43 5.36
C ILE A 27 3.56 -6.40 4.85
N VAL A 28 3.59 -6.10 3.56
CA VAL A 28 2.72 -5.11 2.93
C VAL A 28 1.69 -5.83 2.07
N PHE A 29 0.42 -5.54 2.30
CA PHE A 29 -0.71 -6.17 1.59
C PHE A 29 -1.35 -5.17 0.64
N SER A 30 -1.56 -5.60 -0.61
CA SER A 30 -2.21 -4.80 -1.65
C SER A 30 -3.50 -5.48 -2.09
N HIS A 31 -4.62 -4.76 -1.92
CA HIS A 31 -5.96 -5.31 -2.15
C HIS A 31 -6.33 -5.39 -3.64
N GLY A 32 -7.35 -6.21 -3.95
CA GLY A 32 -7.95 -6.28 -5.28
C GLY A 32 -9.02 -5.20 -5.48
N TRP A 33 -9.44 -5.01 -6.72
CA TRP A 33 -10.53 -4.12 -7.07
C TRP A 33 -11.87 -4.85 -6.88
N PRO A 34 -12.90 -4.27 -6.31
CA PRO A 34 -13.04 -2.93 -5.73
C PRO A 34 -12.89 -2.91 -4.20
N LEU A 35 -11.96 -3.66 -3.67
CA LEU A 35 -11.79 -3.91 -2.25
C LEU A 35 -11.06 -2.77 -1.53
N SER A 36 -10.62 -3.03 -0.31
CA SER A 36 -9.87 -2.06 0.50
C SER A 36 -8.93 -2.79 1.45
N ALA A 37 -8.15 -2.03 2.21
CA ALA A 37 -7.25 -2.58 3.23
C ALA A 37 -8.00 -3.44 4.26
N ASP A 38 -9.27 -3.14 4.51
CA ASP A 38 -10.07 -3.88 5.49
C ASP A 38 -10.22 -5.37 5.12
N ASP A 39 -10.12 -5.71 3.85
CA ASP A 39 -10.22 -7.12 3.40
C ASP A 39 -9.03 -7.95 3.83
N TRP A 40 -7.95 -7.31 4.27
CA TRP A 40 -6.76 -7.99 4.77
C TRP A 40 -6.76 -8.17 6.30
N ASP A 41 -7.77 -7.66 7.02
CA ASP A 41 -7.76 -7.68 8.49
C ASP A 41 -7.52 -9.07 9.09
N PRO A 42 -8.17 -10.16 8.62
CA PRO A 42 -7.90 -11.49 9.20
C PRO A 42 -6.44 -11.91 9.02
N GLN A 43 -5.86 -11.71 7.84
CA GLN A 43 -4.48 -12.07 7.56
C GLN A 43 -3.52 -11.19 8.36
N MET A 44 -3.80 -9.88 8.45
CA MET A 44 -2.99 -8.96 9.22
C MET A 44 -2.97 -9.33 10.69
N LEU A 45 -4.12 -9.66 11.27
CA LEU A 45 -4.19 -10.08 12.68
C LEU A 45 -3.41 -11.36 12.92
N PHE A 46 -3.48 -12.31 12.00
CA PHE A 46 -2.71 -13.56 12.11
C PHE A 46 -1.21 -13.28 12.15
N PHE A 47 -0.69 -12.52 11.18
CA PHE A 47 0.75 -12.24 11.13
C PHE A 47 1.21 -11.31 12.24
N LEU A 48 0.36 -10.38 12.67
CA LEU A 48 0.64 -9.53 13.83
C LEU A 48 0.88 -10.40 15.07
N SER A 49 0.06 -11.43 15.26
CA SER A 49 0.21 -12.35 16.40
C SER A 49 1.49 -13.18 16.34
N LYS A 50 2.13 -13.27 15.16
CA LYS A 50 3.39 -14.00 14.96
C LYS A 50 4.62 -13.09 15.03
N GLY A 51 4.45 -11.83 15.41
CA GLY A 51 5.56 -10.89 15.59
C GLY A 51 5.97 -10.12 14.35
N PHE A 52 5.11 -10.06 13.32
CA PHE A 52 5.36 -9.27 12.13
C PHE A 52 4.74 -7.88 12.24
N ARG A 53 5.34 -6.92 11.56
CA ARG A 53 4.72 -5.63 11.31
C ARG A 53 3.87 -5.77 10.05
N VAL A 54 2.61 -5.37 10.10
CA VAL A 54 1.67 -5.57 9.00
C VAL A 54 1.13 -4.23 8.54
N ILE A 55 1.19 -3.98 7.23
CA ILE A 55 0.80 -2.73 6.61
C ILE A 55 -0.14 -3.02 5.45
N ALA A 56 -1.22 -2.25 5.35
CA ALA A 56 -2.11 -2.28 4.20
C ALA A 56 -2.61 -0.88 3.93
N SER A 57 -2.75 -0.52 2.66
CA SER A 57 -3.26 0.79 2.26
C SER A 57 -4.48 0.63 1.37
N ASP A 58 -5.36 1.65 1.40
CA ASP A 58 -6.42 1.78 0.43
C ASP A 58 -5.86 2.46 -0.81
N ARG A 59 -5.97 1.82 -1.97
CA ARG A 59 -5.52 2.41 -3.23
C ARG A 59 -6.29 3.69 -3.50
N ARG A 60 -5.70 4.64 -4.24
CA ARG A 60 -6.43 5.86 -4.62
C ARG A 60 -7.76 5.48 -5.26
N GLY A 61 -8.80 6.23 -4.93
CA GLY A 61 -10.14 5.96 -5.44
C GLY A 61 -10.86 4.83 -4.70
N HIS A 62 -10.25 4.23 -3.67
CA HIS A 62 -10.82 3.12 -2.90
C HIS A 62 -10.85 3.45 -1.41
N GLY A 63 -11.80 2.86 -0.70
CA GLY A 63 -11.89 2.94 0.75
C GLY A 63 -11.82 4.36 1.29
N ARG A 64 -10.89 4.59 2.22
CA ARG A 64 -10.72 5.88 2.90
C ARG A 64 -9.73 6.81 2.20
N SER A 65 -9.09 6.35 1.13
CA SER A 65 -8.17 7.18 0.35
C SER A 65 -8.95 8.16 -0.52
N THR A 66 -8.27 9.23 -0.95
CA THR A 66 -8.88 10.27 -1.79
C THR A 66 -9.46 9.65 -3.06
N GLN A 67 -10.69 10.05 -3.39
CA GLN A 67 -11.34 9.65 -4.64
C GLN A 67 -10.84 10.55 -5.75
N THR A 68 -10.15 9.97 -6.73
CA THR A 68 -9.54 10.72 -7.83
C THR A 68 -10.24 10.41 -9.15
N ALA A 69 -10.21 11.37 -10.07
CA ALA A 69 -10.71 11.18 -11.43
C ALA A 69 -9.66 10.53 -12.34
N ALA A 70 -8.38 10.62 -11.99
CA ALA A 70 -7.26 10.16 -12.82
C ALA A 70 -6.27 9.34 -12.00
N GLY A 71 -5.28 8.75 -12.69
CA GLY A 71 -4.22 7.99 -12.04
C GLY A 71 -4.63 6.56 -11.70
N HIS A 72 -5.66 6.03 -12.37
CA HIS A 72 -6.13 4.66 -12.15
C HIS A 72 -5.41 3.69 -13.09
N ASP A 73 -4.10 3.65 -12.98
CA ASP A 73 -3.25 2.73 -13.72
C ASP A 73 -2.17 2.15 -12.79
N MET A 74 -1.53 1.08 -13.24
CA MET A 74 -0.57 0.36 -12.40
C MET A 74 0.65 1.19 -12.02
N ASP A 75 1.10 2.10 -12.90
CA ASP A 75 2.25 2.95 -12.60
C ASP A 75 1.94 3.92 -11.46
N HIS A 76 0.76 4.55 -11.49
CA HIS A 76 0.34 5.44 -10.39
C HIS A 76 0.11 4.66 -9.10
N TYR A 77 -0.49 3.47 -9.18
CA TYR A 77 -0.70 2.62 -8.01
C TYR A 77 0.64 2.21 -7.40
N ALA A 78 1.61 1.84 -8.24
CA ALA A 78 2.94 1.48 -7.77
C ALA A 78 3.66 2.67 -7.13
N ASP A 79 3.54 3.85 -7.72
CA ASP A 79 4.14 5.07 -7.18
C ASP A 79 3.50 5.47 -5.85
N ASP A 80 2.18 5.31 -5.71
CA ASP A 80 1.49 5.55 -4.44
C ASP A 80 1.96 4.57 -3.37
N LEU A 81 2.12 3.30 -3.72
CA LEU A 81 2.64 2.28 -2.81
C LEU A 81 4.07 2.62 -2.38
N ALA A 82 4.91 3.07 -3.32
CA ALA A 82 6.27 3.52 -3.01
C ALA A 82 6.27 4.69 -2.01
N ALA A 83 5.33 5.62 -2.16
CA ALA A 83 5.21 6.74 -1.23
C ALA A 83 4.85 6.26 0.18
N VAL A 84 3.96 5.28 0.30
CA VAL A 84 3.60 4.69 1.59
C VAL A 84 4.80 3.99 2.22
N THR A 85 5.49 3.13 1.47
CA THR A 85 6.65 2.39 2.00
C THR A 85 7.78 3.33 2.40
N LYS A 86 8.00 4.40 1.65
CA LYS A 86 9.01 5.40 1.96
C LYS A 86 8.64 6.21 3.20
N HIS A 87 7.38 6.62 3.30
CA HIS A 87 6.88 7.36 4.46
C HIS A 87 7.05 6.57 5.76
N LEU A 88 6.81 5.26 5.72
CA LEU A 88 6.95 4.38 6.87
C LEU A 88 8.37 3.83 7.04
N ASP A 89 9.30 4.22 6.15
CA ASP A 89 10.70 3.76 6.15
C ASP A 89 10.82 2.24 6.19
N LEU A 90 10.04 1.56 5.36
CA LEU A 90 10.04 0.10 5.30
C LEU A 90 11.26 -0.41 4.54
N LYS A 91 11.94 -1.39 5.10
CA LYS A 91 13.10 -2.03 4.48
C LYS A 91 12.92 -3.55 4.49
N ASN A 92 13.31 -4.18 3.39
CA ASN A 92 13.20 -5.64 3.26
C ASN A 92 11.78 -6.14 3.50
N ALA A 93 10.77 -5.37 3.07
CA ALA A 93 9.37 -5.75 3.23
C ALA A 93 8.99 -6.89 2.29
N VAL A 94 8.15 -7.78 2.79
CA VAL A 94 7.48 -8.79 1.97
C VAL A 94 6.20 -8.18 1.43
N HIS A 95 5.96 -8.32 0.14
CA HIS A 95 4.77 -7.78 -0.51
C HIS A 95 3.81 -8.89 -0.91
N VAL A 96 2.54 -8.74 -0.54
CA VAL A 96 1.47 -9.68 -0.86
C VAL A 96 0.39 -8.93 -1.63
N GLY A 97 0.04 -9.42 -2.82
CA GLY A 97 -0.98 -8.81 -3.64
C GLY A 97 -2.05 -9.80 -4.05
N HIS A 98 -3.30 -9.33 -4.18
CA HIS A 98 -4.43 -10.13 -4.63
C HIS A 98 -5.06 -9.48 -5.85
N SER A 99 -5.17 -10.22 -6.96
CA SER A 99 -5.80 -9.75 -8.22
C SER A 99 -5.12 -8.47 -8.72
N THR A 100 -5.82 -7.34 -8.77
CA THR A 100 -5.25 -6.02 -9.14
C THR A 100 -4.08 -5.66 -8.24
N GLY A 101 -4.16 -6.01 -6.95
CA GLY A 101 -3.06 -5.81 -6.01
C GLY A 101 -1.80 -6.58 -6.39
N GLY A 102 -1.95 -7.77 -6.98
CA GLY A 102 -0.81 -8.52 -7.54
C GLY A 102 -0.12 -7.76 -8.66
N GLY A 103 -0.89 -7.15 -9.57
CA GLY A 103 -0.35 -6.29 -10.63
C GLY A 103 0.36 -5.06 -10.05
N GLU A 104 -0.22 -4.44 -9.04
CA GLU A 104 0.39 -3.31 -8.34
C GLU A 104 1.75 -3.71 -7.74
N VAL A 105 1.84 -4.86 -7.09
CA VAL A 105 3.09 -5.35 -6.49
C VAL A 105 4.15 -5.57 -7.57
N VAL A 106 3.79 -6.21 -8.69
CA VAL A 106 4.73 -6.44 -9.80
C VAL A 106 5.26 -5.11 -10.35
N HIS A 107 4.40 -4.15 -10.59
CA HIS A 107 4.82 -2.82 -11.06
C HIS A 107 5.68 -2.09 -10.03
N TYR A 108 5.32 -2.19 -8.74
CA TYR A 108 6.12 -1.62 -7.68
C TYR A 108 7.55 -2.19 -7.65
N ILE A 109 7.68 -3.49 -7.74
CA ILE A 109 8.99 -4.16 -7.75
C ILE A 109 9.80 -3.72 -8.95
N ALA A 110 9.19 -3.66 -10.14
CA ALA A 110 9.87 -3.26 -11.36
C ALA A 110 10.38 -1.80 -11.30
N ARG A 111 9.60 -0.90 -10.69
CA ARG A 111 9.93 0.53 -10.65
C ARG A 111 10.77 0.92 -9.45
N HIS A 112 10.59 0.26 -8.29
CA HIS A 112 11.12 0.72 -7.01
C HIS A 112 11.82 -0.36 -6.17
N GLY A 113 11.73 -1.62 -6.58
CA GLY A 113 12.10 -2.75 -5.71
C GLY A 113 13.54 -2.76 -5.21
N GLU A 114 14.48 -2.27 -6.00
CA GLU A 114 15.89 -2.28 -5.64
C GLU A 114 16.22 -1.34 -4.48
N SER A 115 15.42 -0.29 -4.30
CA SER A 115 15.73 0.75 -3.33
C SER A 115 14.99 0.63 -2.01
N LEU A 116 13.84 -0.05 -1.95
CA LEU A 116 12.94 0.07 -0.81
C LEU A 116 12.56 -1.24 -0.15
N SER A 117 12.39 -2.32 -0.88
CA SER A 117 11.78 -3.54 -0.36
C SER A 117 12.46 -4.80 -0.86
N LYS A 118 12.17 -5.89 -0.15
CA LYS A 118 12.53 -7.24 -0.55
C LYS A 118 11.27 -7.95 -1.05
N TRP A 119 11.40 -8.74 -2.11
CA TRP A 119 10.26 -9.41 -2.74
C TRP A 119 10.57 -10.85 -3.11
#